data_d6d9e57d5194b07149402c6b1812c891
#
_entry.id   d6d9e57d5194b07149402c6b1812c891
#
_cell.length_a   1.000
_cell.length_b   1.000
_cell.length_c   1.000
_cell.angle_alpha   90.00
_cell.angle_beta   90.00
_cell.angle_gamma   90.00
#
_symmetry.space_group_name_H-M   'P 1'
#
loop_
_entity.id
_entity.type
_entity.pdbx_description
1 polymer ?
#
loop_
_entity_poly.entity_id
_entity_poly.type
_entity_poly.pdbx_seq_one_letter_code
_entity_poly.pdbx_strand_id
1 'polypeptide(L)'
;LLSPRLPAPPAIPVRPFTNPLLLLRLSFNVDFTHRQGWARAMLDGQDWRDAGLRYTSQLDLLPFGQLSIEEQENPQHWQTRLSDICSGLQQLKASGRYQWILIDLPRDASQITHQLLSLCDHSLAIVNVDANCHIRLHQQALPDGAHILINDFRIGSQVQDDIYQLWLQSQRRLLPMLIHRDEAMAECLAAKQPVGEYRSDALAAEEILTLANWCLLNYSGLKTPVGSAS
;
A
#
# COMPACT_ATOMS: atom_id res chain seq x y z
N LEU A 1 -18.87 -39.15 -31.50
CA LEU A 1 -19.53 -39.05 -30.20
C LEU A 1 -18.99 -37.82 -29.49
N LEU A 2 -19.71 -36.68 -29.67
CA LEU A 2 -19.40 -35.42 -28.98
C LEU A 2 -20.00 -35.50 -27.58
N SER A 3 -19.13 -35.50 -26.55
CA SER A 3 -19.52 -35.37 -25.15
C SER A 3 -20.11 -33.97 -24.93
N PRO A 4 -21.24 -33.80 -24.27
CA PRO A 4 -21.77 -32.49 -23.97
C PRO A 4 -20.84 -31.79 -22.97
N ARG A 5 -20.39 -30.58 -23.32
CA ARG A 5 -19.68 -29.70 -22.37
C ARG A 5 -20.63 -29.36 -21.24
N LEU A 6 -20.25 -29.73 -20.02
CA LEU A 6 -20.88 -29.23 -18.82
C LEU A 6 -20.86 -27.70 -18.85
N PRO A 7 -21.94 -27.00 -18.50
CA PRO A 7 -21.92 -25.56 -18.37
C PRO A 7 -20.86 -25.17 -17.34
N ALA A 8 -20.05 -24.16 -17.66
CA ALA A 8 -19.11 -23.60 -16.71
C ALA A 8 -19.86 -23.19 -15.45
N PRO A 9 -19.36 -23.50 -14.25
CA PRO A 9 -19.98 -23.04 -13.03
C PRO A 9 -20.09 -21.51 -13.09
N PRO A 10 -21.19 -20.92 -12.57
CA PRO A 10 -21.34 -19.49 -12.54
C PRO A 10 -20.11 -18.92 -11.83
N ALA A 11 -19.43 -17.96 -12.48
CA ALA A 11 -18.35 -17.23 -11.87
C ALA A 11 -18.89 -16.60 -10.58
N ILE A 12 -18.53 -17.16 -9.44
CA ILE A 12 -18.79 -16.52 -8.15
C ILE A 12 -18.00 -15.21 -8.22
N PRO A 13 -18.66 -14.04 -8.19
CA PRO A 13 -17.93 -12.81 -8.10
C PRO A 13 -17.15 -12.84 -6.80
N VAL A 14 -15.85 -13.05 -6.89
CA VAL A 14 -14.93 -12.87 -5.76
C VAL A 14 -14.96 -11.37 -5.50
N ARG A 15 -15.93 -10.94 -4.70
CA ARG A 15 -15.95 -9.59 -4.18
C ARG A 15 -14.71 -9.46 -3.30
N PRO A 16 -13.86 -8.48 -3.52
CA PRO A 16 -12.79 -8.20 -2.56
C PRO A 16 -13.45 -7.74 -1.27
N PHE A 17 -13.62 -8.66 -0.32
CA PHE A 17 -14.19 -8.40 1.00
C PHE A 17 -13.28 -7.56 1.90
N THR A 18 -12.12 -7.20 1.43
CA THR A 18 -11.19 -6.39 2.20
C THR A 18 -10.99 -5.05 1.50
N ASN A 19 -11.61 -4.03 2.05
CA ASN A 19 -11.07 -2.69 1.85
C ASN A 19 -9.69 -2.69 2.54
N PRO A 20 -8.58 -2.78 1.79
CA PRO A 20 -7.24 -2.88 2.36
C PRO A 20 -6.92 -1.69 3.26
N LEU A 21 -7.57 -0.54 3.03
CA LEU A 21 -7.46 0.67 3.83
C LEU A 21 -8.01 0.49 5.27
N LEU A 22 -8.76 -0.57 5.55
CA LEU A 22 -9.26 -0.85 6.91
C LEU A 22 -8.25 -1.62 7.76
N LEU A 23 -7.31 -2.35 7.16
CA LEU A 23 -6.36 -3.20 7.91
C LEU A 23 -5.21 -2.39 8.50
N LEU A 24 -4.73 -1.37 7.81
CA LEU A 24 -3.61 -0.55 8.28
C LEU A 24 -3.86 0.02 9.69
N ARG A 25 -5.07 0.44 9.99
CA ARG A 25 -5.44 0.97 11.31
C ARG A 25 -5.24 -0.02 12.46
N LEU A 26 -5.41 -1.32 12.18
CA LEU A 26 -5.21 -2.37 13.20
C LEU A 26 -3.75 -2.43 13.64
N SER A 27 -2.81 -2.23 12.74
CA SER A 27 -1.38 -2.19 13.06
C SER A 27 -1.00 -1.01 13.98
N PHE A 28 -1.89 -0.02 14.13
CA PHE A 28 -1.68 1.15 14.99
C PHE A 28 -2.63 1.18 16.20
N ASN A 29 -3.11 0.02 16.62
CA ASN A 29 -4.01 -0.13 17.77
C ASN A 29 -5.30 0.69 17.70
N VAL A 30 -5.77 1.02 16.51
CA VAL A 30 -7.08 1.66 16.34
C VAL A 30 -8.16 0.58 16.42
N ASP A 31 -9.11 0.75 17.33
CA ASP A 31 -10.18 -0.21 17.55
C ASP A 31 -11.00 -0.45 16.27
N PHE A 32 -11.39 -1.71 16.03
CA PHE A 32 -12.19 -2.08 14.86
C PHE A 32 -13.59 -1.45 14.87
N THR A 33 -14.11 -1.05 16.04
CA THR A 33 -15.38 -0.33 16.18
C THR A 33 -15.25 1.15 15.86
N HIS A 34 -14.03 1.68 15.76
CA HIS A 34 -13.79 3.07 15.40
C HIS A 34 -14.26 3.33 13.96
N ARG A 35 -15.30 4.10 13.78
CA ARG A 35 -15.93 4.35 12.48
C ARG A 35 -15.35 5.54 11.75
N GLN A 36 -14.74 6.46 12.48
CA GLN A 36 -14.22 7.72 11.93
C GLN A 36 -13.02 7.47 11.00
N GLY A 37 -12.91 8.33 10.02
CA GLY A 37 -11.85 8.36 9.04
C GLY A 37 -12.17 9.38 7.97
N TRP A 38 -11.22 9.65 7.08
CA TRP A 38 -11.35 10.71 6.11
C TRP A 38 -12.56 10.54 5.18
N ALA A 39 -12.82 9.31 4.72
CA ALA A 39 -13.94 9.04 3.84
C ALA A 39 -15.28 9.15 4.56
N ARG A 40 -15.38 8.69 5.80
CA ARG A 40 -16.57 8.83 6.63
C ARG A 40 -16.85 10.31 6.92
N ALA A 41 -15.84 11.06 7.37
CA ALA A 41 -15.97 12.49 7.65
C ALA A 41 -16.50 13.27 6.44
N MET A 42 -15.97 12.97 5.26
CA MET A 42 -16.43 13.60 4.02
C MET A 42 -17.89 13.29 3.68
N LEU A 43 -18.32 12.04 3.87
CA LEU A 43 -19.73 11.68 3.65
C LEU A 43 -20.65 12.38 4.66
N ASP A 44 -20.21 12.55 5.89
CA ASP A 44 -20.94 13.26 6.93
C ASP A 44 -20.85 14.80 6.80
N GLY A 45 -20.13 15.31 5.79
CA GLY A 45 -19.96 16.76 5.59
C GLY A 45 -19.03 17.42 6.60
N GLN A 46 -18.18 16.64 7.26
CA GLN A 46 -17.17 17.09 8.22
C GLN A 46 -15.81 17.32 7.54
N ASP A 47 -14.93 18.06 8.18
CA ASP A 47 -13.56 18.21 7.70
C ASP A 47 -12.82 16.87 7.88
N TRP A 48 -12.34 16.30 6.80
CA TRP A 48 -11.61 15.03 6.80
C TRP A 48 -10.30 15.09 7.62
N ARG A 49 -9.73 16.29 7.82
CA ARG A 49 -8.52 16.50 8.62
C ARG A 49 -8.74 16.19 10.10
N ASP A 50 -9.96 16.41 10.60
CA ASP A 50 -10.33 16.16 11.99
C ASP A 50 -10.43 14.67 12.32
N ALA A 51 -10.46 13.80 11.28
CA ALA A 51 -10.41 12.35 11.45
C ALA A 51 -9.00 11.81 11.67
N GLY A 52 -7.99 12.67 11.70
CA GLY A 52 -6.58 12.30 11.96
C GLY A 52 -6.36 11.85 13.41
N LEU A 53 -5.60 10.78 13.57
CA LEU A 53 -5.24 10.21 14.87
C LEU A 53 -3.73 10.36 15.07
N ARG A 54 -3.34 10.81 16.27
CA ARG A 54 -1.93 10.85 16.66
C ARG A 54 -1.51 9.51 17.22
N TYR A 55 -0.59 8.83 16.54
CA TYR A 55 0.00 7.58 17.03
C TYR A 55 1.22 7.85 17.93
N THR A 56 2.17 8.64 17.43
CA THR A 56 3.34 9.11 18.20
C THR A 56 3.49 10.62 18.05
N SER A 57 4.48 11.22 18.72
CA SER A 57 4.80 12.64 18.51
C SER A 57 5.21 12.99 17.08
N GLN A 58 5.60 12.00 16.27
CA GLN A 58 6.11 12.16 14.90
C GLN A 58 5.28 11.45 13.84
N LEU A 59 4.25 10.69 14.22
CA LEU A 59 3.43 9.89 13.32
C LEU A 59 1.95 10.14 13.55
N ASP A 60 1.30 10.72 12.57
CA ASP A 60 -0.14 10.86 12.50
C ASP A 60 -0.69 9.80 11.51
N LEU A 61 -1.82 9.20 11.85
CA LEU A 61 -2.56 8.25 11.03
C LEU A 61 -3.87 8.86 10.59
N LEU A 62 -4.18 8.76 9.31
CA LEU A 62 -5.48 9.17 8.76
C LEU A 62 -6.21 7.93 8.20
N PRO A 63 -7.05 7.27 9.00
CA PRO A 63 -7.77 6.08 8.56
C PRO A 63 -8.82 6.43 7.50
N PHE A 64 -9.20 5.44 6.69
CA PHE A 64 -10.27 5.58 5.69
C PHE A 64 -11.64 5.82 6.34
N GLY A 65 -11.92 5.14 7.44
CA GLY A 65 -13.24 5.12 8.06
C GLY A 65 -14.11 3.96 7.57
N GLN A 66 -15.23 3.74 8.26
CA GLN A 66 -16.18 2.68 7.90
C GLN A 66 -17.30 3.22 7.03
N LEU A 67 -17.52 2.61 5.90
CA LEU A 67 -18.61 2.91 4.98
C LEU A 67 -19.47 1.66 4.78
N SER A 68 -20.77 1.86 4.57
CA SER A 68 -21.65 0.79 4.13
C SER A 68 -21.30 0.35 2.70
N ILE A 69 -21.78 -0.82 2.29
CA ILE A 69 -21.58 -1.32 0.93
C ILE A 69 -22.19 -0.35 -0.09
N GLU A 70 -23.37 0.18 0.19
CA GLU A 70 -24.07 1.14 -0.66
C GLU A 70 -23.28 2.45 -0.82
N GLU A 71 -22.69 2.94 0.28
CA GLU A 71 -21.85 4.13 0.27
C GLU A 71 -20.55 3.91 -0.53
N GLN A 72 -19.97 2.71 -0.49
CA GLN A 72 -18.77 2.36 -1.23
C GLN A 72 -19.03 2.21 -2.73
N GLU A 73 -20.17 1.64 -3.10
CA GLU A 73 -20.54 1.35 -4.48
C GLU A 73 -21.13 2.56 -5.22
N ASN A 74 -21.43 3.66 -4.54
CA ASN A 74 -22.01 4.84 -5.17
C ASN A 74 -20.95 5.82 -5.69
N PRO A 75 -20.65 5.84 -7.00
CA PRO A 75 -19.60 6.67 -7.58
C PRO A 75 -19.85 8.17 -7.41
N GLN A 76 -21.13 8.58 -7.34
CA GLN A 76 -21.48 10.01 -7.25
C GLN A 76 -21.05 10.63 -5.92
N HIS A 77 -20.99 9.85 -4.85
CA HIS A 77 -20.52 10.35 -3.54
C HIS A 77 -19.01 10.66 -3.56
N TRP A 78 -18.26 10.04 -4.42
CA TRP A 78 -16.81 10.17 -4.48
C TRP A 78 -16.32 11.20 -5.49
N GLN A 79 -16.98 11.32 -6.65
CA GLN A 79 -16.49 12.17 -7.76
C GLN A 79 -16.41 13.64 -7.38
N THR A 80 -17.39 14.17 -6.62
CA THR A 80 -17.40 15.58 -6.20
C THR A 80 -16.42 15.86 -5.06
N ARG A 81 -16.14 14.88 -4.22
CA ARG A 81 -15.33 15.03 -3.00
C ARG A 81 -13.86 14.67 -3.18
N LEU A 82 -13.56 13.95 -4.25
CA LEU A 82 -12.20 13.54 -4.55
C LEU A 82 -11.28 14.73 -4.85
N SER A 83 -11.83 15.76 -5.50
CA SER A 83 -11.10 17.01 -5.73
C SER A 83 -10.70 17.69 -4.41
N ASP A 84 -11.54 17.62 -3.39
CA ASP A 84 -11.28 18.25 -2.10
C ASP A 84 -10.15 17.53 -1.34
N ILE A 85 -10.13 16.18 -1.37
CA ILE A 85 -9.02 15.40 -0.83
C ILE A 85 -7.73 15.69 -1.57
N CYS A 86 -7.75 15.66 -2.90
CA CYS A 86 -6.57 15.94 -3.69
C CYS A 86 -6.01 17.33 -3.39
N SER A 87 -6.88 18.34 -3.34
CA SER A 87 -6.49 19.70 -3.00
C SER A 87 -5.96 19.80 -1.56
N GLY A 88 -6.59 19.11 -0.62
CA GLY A 88 -6.16 19.08 0.77
C GLY A 88 -4.81 18.38 0.96
N LEU A 89 -4.55 17.27 0.27
CA LEU A 89 -3.25 16.62 0.28
C LEU A 89 -2.15 17.48 -0.35
N GLN A 90 -2.46 18.20 -1.44
CA GLN A 90 -1.53 19.16 -2.03
C GLN A 90 -1.19 20.30 -1.06
N GLN A 91 -2.18 20.85 -0.36
CA GLN A 91 -1.97 21.86 0.68
C GLN A 91 -1.13 21.31 1.83
N LEU A 92 -1.41 20.07 2.27
CA LEU A 92 -0.65 19.41 3.32
C LEU A 92 0.82 19.23 2.91
N LYS A 93 1.06 18.79 1.68
CA LYS A 93 2.40 18.67 1.09
C LYS A 93 3.10 20.05 1.02
N ALA A 94 2.42 21.07 0.52
CA ALA A 94 2.96 22.41 0.39
C ALA A 94 3.25 23.08 1.75
N SER A 95 2.56 22.68 2.81
CA SER A 95 2.77 23.23 4.16
C SER A 95 4.12 22.88 4.77
N GLY A 96 4.82 21.85 4.26
CA GLY A 96 6.07 21.34 4.82
C GLY A 96 5.95 20.79 6.25
N ARG A 97 4.72 20.60 6.75
CA ARG A 97 4.46 20.11 8.11
C ARG A 97 4.88 18.65 8.28
N TYR A 98 4.79 17.86 7.20
CA TYR A 98 5.18 16.45 7.19
C TYR A 98 6.36 16.26 6.24
N GLN A 99 7.38 15.59 6.73
CA GLN A 99 8.53 15.21 5.91
C GLN A 99 8.15 14.09 4.92
N TRP A 100 7.26 13.19 5.34
CA TRP A 100 6.75 12.07 4.55
C TRP A 100 5.23 11.99 4.66
N ILE A 101 4.57 11.75 3.55
CA ILE A 101 3.15 11.42 3.46
C ILE A 101 3.08 10.09 2.72
N LEU A 102 2.73 9.02 3.45
CA LEU A 102 2.57 7.68 2.90
C LEU A 102 1.08 7.44 2.60
N ILE A 103 0.78 7.05 1.38
CA ILE A 103 -0.59 6.77 0.93
C ILE A 103 -0.66 5.27 0.61
N ASP A 104 -1.40 4.52 1.42
CA ASP A 104 -1.72 3.13 1.16
C ASP A 104 -2.89 3.05 0.19
N LEU A 105 -2.64 2.54 -1.02
CA LEU A 105 -3.62 2.48 -2.10
C LEU A 105 -4.04 1.05 -2.37
N PRO A 106 -5.34 0.83 -2.60
CA PRO A 106 -5.82 -0.48 -3.02
C PRO A 106 -5.26 -0.81 -4.41
N ARG A 107 -5.15 -2.09 -4.69
CA ARG A 107 -4.69 -2.61 -5.98
C ARG A 107 -5.85 -2.67 -6.97
N ASP A 108 -6.48 -1.56 -7.22
CA ASP A 108 -7.55 -1.41 -8.19
C ASP A 108 -7.22 -0.32 -9.21
N ALA A 109 -7.95 -0.32 -10.32
CA ALA A 109 -7.85 0.70 -11.35
C ALA A 109 -8.94 1.79 -11.17
N SER A 110 -9.36 2.04 -9.92
CA SER A 110 -10.37 3.06 -9.64
C SER A 110 -9.85 4.46 -9.96
N GLN A 111 -10.76 5.36 -10.27
CA GLN A 111 -10.43 6.76 -10.50
C GLN A 111 -9.73 7.39 -9.28
N ILE A 112 -10.11 6.97 -8.07
CA ILE A 112 -9.50 7.41 -6.81
C ILE A 112 -8.03 7.04 -6.78
N THR A 113 -7.71 5.77 -7.04
CA THR A 113 -6.33 5.27 -7.08
C THR A 113 -5.48 6.05 -8.07
N HIS A 114 -5.98 6.28 -9.29
CA HIS A 114 -5.26 7.05 -10.32
C HIS A 114 -5.02 8.49 -9.90
N GLN A 115 -6.01 9.18 -9.34
CA GLN A 115 -5.86 10.57 -8.90
C GLN A 115 -4.89 10.70 -7.72
N LEU A 116 -4.96 9.80 -6.73
CA LEU A 116 -4.03 9.81 -5.61
C LEU A 116 -2.60 9.46 -6.03
N LEU A 117 -2.42 8.51 -6.95
CA LEU A 117 -1.11 8.21 -7.54
C LEU A 117 -0.49 9.42 -8.24
N SER A 118 -1.30 10.23 -8.93
CA SER A 118 -0.78 11.42 -9.62
C SER A 118 -0.25 12.50 -8.67
N LEU A 119 -0.59 12.45 -7.38
CA LEU A 119 -0.09 13.36 -6.35
C LEU A 119 1.22 12.88 -5.71
N CYS A 120 1.55 11.60 -5.89
CA CYS A 120 2.72 10.99 -5.28
C CYS A 120 4.00 11.37 -6.06
N ASP A 121 5.07 11.68 -5.35
CA ASP A 121 6.39 11.90 -5.96
C ASP A 121 7.03 10.57 -6.36
N HIS A 122 6.75 9.53 -5.59
CA HIS A 122 7.28 8.18 -5.77
C HIS A 122 6.17 7.16 -5.51
N SER A 123 6.26 6.02 -6.16
CA SER A 123 5.36 4.89 -5.92
C SER A 123 6.13 3.59 -5.78
N LEU A 124 5.62 2.72 -4.91
CA LEU A 124 6.16 1.41 -4.64
C LEU A 124 5.09 0.35 -4.88
N ALA A 125 5.30 -0.50 -5.87
CA ALA A 125 4.42 -1.63 -6.14
C ALA A 125 4.88 -2.82 -5.30
N ILE A 126 4.07 -3.23 -4.33
CA ILE A 126 4.33 -4.40 -3.49
C ILE A 126 3.72 -5.61 -4.17
N VAL A 127 4.55 -6.63 -4.42
CA VAL A 127 4.16 -7.83 -5.17
C VAL A 127 4.60 -9.10 -4.48
N ASN A 128 3.82 -10.17 -4.60
CA ASN A 128 4.24 -11.50 -4.21
C ASN A 128 4.82 -12.22 -5.42
N VAL A 129 5.76 -13.12 -5.19
CA VAL A 129 6.38 -13.91 -6.26
C VAL A 129 5.49 -15.11 -6.58
N ASP A 130 4.48 -14.88 -7.41
CA ASP A 130 3.54 -15.89 -7.88
C ASP A 130 3.17 -15.67 -9.35
N ALA A 131 2.52 -16.68 -9.95
CA ALA A 131 2.12 -16.64 -11.35
C ALA A 131 1.13 -15.49 -11.65
N ASN A 132 0.22 -15.15 -10.72
CA ASN A 132 -0.74 -14.07 -10.91
C ASN A 132 -0.04 -12.71 -10.96
N CYS A 133 0.88 -12.45 -10.03
CA CYS A 133 1.67 -11.24 -10.02
C CYS A 133 2.59 -11.16 -11.26
N HIS A 134 3.18 -12.28 -11.68
CA HIS A 134 3.99 -12.35 -12.89
C HIS A 134 3.18 -11.93 -14.13
N ILE A 135 2.00 -12.51 -14.34
CA ILE A 135 1.12 -12.16 -15.46
C ILE A 135 0.72 -10.68 -15.40
N ARG A 136 0.35 -10.18 -14.22
CA ARG A 136 -0.06 -8.78 -14.05
C ARG A 136 1.06 -7.79 -14.36
N LEU A 137 2.29 -8.06 -13.94
CA LEU A 137 3.45 -7.22 -14.25
C LEU A 137 3.74 -7.13 -15.75
N HIS A 138 3.32 -8.14 -16.54
CA HIS A 138 3.42 -8.13 -17.99
C HIS A 138 2.20 -7.49 -18.69
N GLN A 139 1.02 -7.58 -18.10
CA GLN A 139 -0.23 -7.11 -18.72
C GLN A 139 -0.60 -5.68 -18.31
N GLN A 140 -0.17 -5.23 -17.15
CA GLN A 140 -0.54 -3.94 -16.60
C GLN A 140 0.69 -3.04 -16.48
N ALA A 141 0.61 -1.85 -17.06
CA ALA A 141 1.66 -0.85 -16.87
C ALA A 141 1.66 -0.38 -15.42
N LEU A 142 2.83 -0.43 -14.79
CA LEU A 142 3.04 0.22 -13.51
C LEU A 142 3.14 1.75 -13.72
N PRO A 143 2.79 2.55 -12.70
CA PRO A 143 3.01 3.99 -12.74
C PRO A 143 4.44 4.33 -13.14
N ASP A 144 4.61 5.45 -13.86
CA ASP A 144 5.93 5.90 -14.26
C ASP A 144 6.83 6.12 -13.03
N GLY A 145 8.05 5.61 -13.11
CA GLY A 145 8.99 5.68 -12.00
C GLY A 145 8.68 4.78 -10.80
N ALA A 146 7.63 3.96 -10.83
CA ALA A 146 7.34 3.03 -9.73
C ALA A 146 8.45 2.00 -9.55
N HIS A 147 8.88 1.77 -8.32
CA HIS A 147 9.74 0.65 -7.96
C HIS A 147 8.90 -0.57 -7.57
N ILE A 148 9.49 -1.75 -7.67
CA ILE A 148 8.86 -3.04 -7.34
C ILE A 148 9.54 -3.60 -6.10
N LEU A 149 8.76 -3.86 -5.05
CA LEU A 149 9.21 -4.56 -3.84
C LEU A 149 8.58 -5.96 -3.80
N ILE A 150 9.40 -6.97 -3.66
CA ILE A 150 8.94 -8.33 -3.40
C ILE A 150 8.58 -8.45 -1.92
N ASN A 151 7.41 -9.03 -1.65
CA ASN A 151 6.91 -9.29 -0.31
C ASN A 151 6.52 -10.77 -0.16
N ASP A 152 6.51 -11.26 1.08
CA ASP A 152 6.13 -12.64 1.43
C ASP A 152 6.95 -13.71 0.68
N PHE A 153 8.25 -13.45 0.50
CA PHE A 153 9.15 -14.38 -0.17
C PHE A 153 9.48 -15.56 0.74
N ARG A 154 9.31 -16.78 0.23
CA ARG A 154 9.53 -18.02 0.98
C ARG A 154 10.86 -18.64 0.60
N ILE A 155 11.77 -18.72 1.55
CA ILE A 155 13.03 -19.44 1.39
C ILE A 155 12.74 -20.92 1.09
N GLY A 156 13.39 -21.45 0.04
CA GLY A 156 13.24 -22.85 -0.36
C GLY A 156 12.02 -23.15 -1.24
N SER A 157 11.29 -22.12 -1.68
CA SER A 157 10.23 -22.28 -2.66
C SER A 157 10.81 -22.24 -4.08
N GLN A 158 10.99 -23.39 -4.73
CA GLN A 158 11.55 -23.47 -6.08
C GLN A 158 10.80 -22.58 -7.09
N VAL A 159 9.47 -22.55 -7.02
CA VAL A 159 8.65 -21.71 -7.92
C VAL A 159 8.93 -20.23 -7.72
N GLN A 160 9.07 -19.80 -6.47
CA GLN A 160 9.39 -18.39 -6.18
C GLN A 160 10.81 -18.04 -6.62
N ASP A 161 11.76 -18.94 -6.38
CA ASP A 161 13.14 -18.77 -6.84
C ASP A 161 13.22 -18.63 -8.36
N ASP A 162 12.54 -19.49 -9.12
CA ASP A 162 12.51 -19.46 -10.58
C ASP A 162 11.90 -18.14 -11.11
N ILE A 163 10.76 -17.72 -10.56
CA ILE A 163 10.11 -16.45 -10.95
C ILE A 163 10.97 -15.25 -10.55
N TYR A 164 11.60 -15.28 -9.39
CA TYR A 164 12.48 -14.21 -8.93
C TYR A 164 13.70 -14.06 -9.84
N GLN A 165 14.34 -15.16 -10.24
CA GLN A 165 15.45 -15.12 -11.19
C GLN A 165 15.03 -14.54 -12.55
N LEU A 166 13.82 -14.85 -13.01
CA LEU A 166 13.25 -14.27 -14.22
C LEU A 166 13.03 -12.76 -14.06
N TRP A 167 12.53 -12.30 -12.89
CA TRP A 167 12.32 -10.89 -12.63
C TRP A 167 13.61 -10.10 -12.48
N LEU A 168 14.65 -10.67 -11.90
CA LEU A 168 15.97 -10.04 -11.85
C LEU A 168 16.51 -9.69 -13.25
N GLN A 169 16.16 -10.49 -14.26
CA GLN A 169 16.59 -10.27 -15.64
C GLN A 169 15.66 -9.33 -16.41
N SER A 170 14.36 -9.32 -16.10
CA SER A 170 13.32 -8.64 -16.88
C SER A 170 12.80 -7.36 -16.25
N GLN A 171 12.85 -7.20 -14.91
CA GLN A 171 12.25 -6.07 -14.19
C GLN A 171 13.33 -5.08 -13.72
N ARG A 172 13.62 -4.08 -14.54
CA ARG A 172 14.65 -3.05 -14.22
C ARG A 172 14.35 -2.20 -12.99
N ARG A 173 13.10 -2.17 -12.53
CA ARG A 173 12.63 -1.38 -11.40
C ARG A 173 12.48 -2.18 -10.11
N LEU A 174 12.97 -3.42 -10.11
CA LEU A 174 12.98 -4.27 -8.94
C LEU A 174 13.97 -3.71 -7.91
N LEU A 175 13.53 -3.57 -6.67
CA LEU A 175 14.40 -3.15 -5.58
C LEU A 175 15.46 -4.21 -5.29
N PRO A 176 16.68 -3.81 -4.85
CA PRO A 176 17.75 -4.74 -4.53
C PRO A 176 17.56 -5.45 -3.19
N MET A 177 16.35 -5.47 -2.68
CA MET A 177 15.93 -6.10 -1.43
C MET A 177 14.54 -6.69 -1.58
N LEU A 178 14.17 -7.59 -0.71
CA LEU A 178 12.86 -8.20 -0.62
C LEU A 178 12.48 -8.41 0.86
N ILE A 179 11.20 -8.62 1.12
CA ILE A 179 10.69 -8.95 2.45
C ILE A 179 10.33 -10.43 2.46
N HIS A 180 10.98 -11.17 3.34
CA HIS A 180 10.69 -12.58 3.51
C HIS A 180 9.38 -12.79 4.28
N ARG A 181 8.82 -13.98 4.09
CA ARG A 181 7.73 -14.45 4.93
C ARG A 181 8.24 -14.64 6.35
N ASP A 182 7.59 -13.97 7.27
CA ASP A 182 7.90 -14.02 8.70
C ASP A 182 6.59 -14.12 9.49
N GLU A 183 6.53 -15.04 10.44
CA GLU A 183 5.36 -15.22 11.31
C GLU A 183 5.13 -13.99 12.20
N ALA A 184 6.18 -13.25 12.52
CA ALA A 184 6.08 -11.99 13.25
C ALA A 184 5.14 -10.99 12.58
N MET A 185 4.96 -11.05 11.25
CA MET A 185 4.00 -10.20 10.52
C MET A 185 2.55 -10.54 10.84
N ALA A 186 2.22 -11.82 11.05
CA ALA A 186 0.89 -12.24 11.47
C ALA A 186 0.66 -11.95 12.95
N GLU A 187 1.66 -12.23 13.78
CA GLU A 187 1.61 -11.99 15.23
C GLU A 187 1.47 -10.50 15.56
N CYS A 188 2.22 -9.61 14.89
CA CYS A 188 2.16 -8.18 15.13
C CYS A 188 0.80 -7.57 14.78
N LEU A 189 0.14 -8.08 13.74
CA LEU A 189 -1.22 -7.67 13.39
C LEU A 189 -2.23 -8.10 14.46
N ALA A 190 -2.09 -9.31 14.99
CA ALA A 190 -2.91 -9.81 16.11
C ALA A 190 -2.65 -9.01 17.39
N ALA A 191 -1.41 -8.59 17.62
CA ALA A 191 -1.02 -7.73 18.74
C ALA A 191 -1.39 -6.24 18.54
N LYS A 192 -1.87 -5.86 17.34
CA LYS A 192 -2.22 -4.49 16.95
C LYS A 192 -1.04 -3.52 17.08
N GLN A 193 0.15 -3.96 16.72
CA GLN A 193 1.37 -3.18 16.75
C GLN A 193 2.12 -3.28 15.42
N PRO A 194 2.89 -2.26 14.99
CA PRO A 194 3.83 -2.41 13.90
C PRO A 194 4.89 -3.49 14.22
N VAL A 195 5.33 -4.24 13.22
CA VAL A 195 6.29 -5.34 13.44
C VAL A 195 7.58 -4.88 14.13
N GLY A 196 8.08 -3.70 13.78
CA GLY A 196 9.28 -3.13 14.41
C GLY A 196 9.13 -2.76 15.89
N GLU A 197 7.89 -2.54 16.37
CA GLU A 197 7.59 -2.32 17.80
C GLU A 197 7.27 -3.65 18.49
N TYR A 198 6.59 -4.57 17.78
CA TYR A 198 6.23 -5.88 18.32
C TYR A 198 7.44 -6.78 18.53
N ARG A 199 8.30 -6.90 17.50
CA ARG A 199 9.51 -7.72 17.52
C ARG A 199 10.57 -7.11 16.61
N SER A 200 11.39 -6.25 17.17
CA SER A 200 12.41 -5.49 16.41
C SER A 200 13.54 -6.36 15.83
N ASP A 201 13.76 -7.55 16.38
CA ASP A 201 14.75 -8.54 15.95
C ASP A 201 14.19 -9.58 14.97
N ALA A 202 12.92 -9.45 14.56
CA ALA A 202 12.34 -10.30 13.51
C ALA A 202 12.96 -9.98 12.14
N LEU A 203 13.11 -10.99 11.29
CA LEU A 203 13.68 -10.83 9.95
C LEU A 203 12.94 -9.76 9.14
N ALA A 204 11.60 -9.83 9.14
CA ALA A 204 10.79 -8.84 8.43
C ALA A 204 10.96 -7.42 8.99
N ALA A 205 11.18 -7.25 10.30
CA ALA A 205 11.41 -5.95 10.90
C ALA A 205 12.74 -5.33 10.43
N GLU A 206 13.81 -6.13 10.38
CA GLU A 206 15.12 -5.70 9.87
C GLU A 206 15.09 -5.35 8.39
N GLU A 207 14.37 -6.15 7.59
CA GLU A 207 14.21 -5.90 6.16
C GLU A 207 13.35 -4.65 5.87
N ILE A 208 12.30 -4.42 6.64
CA ILE A 208 11.49 -3.19 6.56
C ILE A 208 12.32 -1.97 6.97
N LEU A 209 13.17 -2.08 7.97
CA LEU A 209 14.11 -1.01 8.33
C LEU A 209 15.11 -0.74 7.20
N THR A 210 15.59 -1.79 6.53
CA THR A 210 16.46 -1.67 5.35
C THR A 210 15.73 -0.95 4.21
N LEU A 211 14.46 -1.30 3.95
CA LEU A 211 13.61 -0.61 2.99
C LEU A 211 13.42 0.87 3.36
N ALA A 212 13.14 1.18 4.61
CA ALA A 212 12.97 2.55 5.09
C ALA A 212 14.26 3.38 4.85
N ASN A 213 15.41 2.83 5.17
CA ASN A 213 16.70 3.47 4.90
C ASN A 213 16.94 3.67 3.40
N TRP A 214 16.60 2.69 2.58
CA TRP A 214 16.68 2.83 1.13
C TRP A 214 15.77 3.97 0.62
N CYS A 215 14.54 4.06 1.09
CA CYS A 215 13.62 5.14 0.76
C CYS A 215 14.17 6.52 1.19
N LEU A 216 14.72 6.61 2.39
CA LEU A 216 15.35 7.84 2.87
C LEU A 216 16.50 8.29 1.97
N LEU A 217 17.31 7.38 1.48
CA LEU A 217 18.45 7.70 0.62
C LEU A 217 18.04 8.06 -0.82
N ASN A 218 17.00 7.42 -1.35
CA ASN A 218 16.65 7.52 -2.77
C ASN A 218 15.47 8.46 -3.04
N TYR A 219 14.59 8.69 -2.07
CA TYR A 219 13.37 9.48 -2.25
C TYR A 219 13.38 10.83 -1.53
N SER A 220 14.25 11.05 -0.55
CA SER A 220 14.21 12.27 0.28
C SER A 220 14.62 13.55 -0.44
N GLY A 221 15.10 13.49 -1.68
CA GLY A 221 15.62 14.65 -2.38
C GLY A 221 16.85 15.32 -1.72
N LEU A 222 17.36 14.74 -0.64
CA LEU A 222 18.60 15.15 -0.02
C LEU A 222 19.74 14.85 -1.01
N LYS A 223 20.15 15.86 -1.77
CA LYS A 223 21.40 15.79 -2.54
C LYS A 223 22.50 15.47 -1.54
N THR A 224 23.06 14.28 -1.60
CA THR A 224 24.33 13.99 -0.95
C THR A 224 25.30 15.10 -1.38
N PRO A 225 25.94 15.83 -0.45
CA PRO A 225 26.98 16.76 -0.83
C PRO A 225 28.04 15.95 -1.56
N VAL A 226 28.17 16.20 -2.87
CA VAL A 226 29.28 15.67 -3.66
C VAL A 226 30.53 16.23 -2.96
N GLY A 227 31.27 15.35 -2.28
CA GLY A 227 32.51 15.70 -1.65
C GLY A 227 33.40 16.36 -2.67
N SER A 228 33.73 17.63 -2.43
CA SER A 228 34.78 18.34 -3.13
C SER A 228 36.09 17.60 -2.79
N ALA A 229 36.50 16.72 -3.71
CA ALA A 229 37.85 16.22 -3.73
C ALA A 229 38.74 17.40 -4.18
N SER A 230 39.49 17.94 -3.24
CA SER A 230 40.65 18.78 -3.47
C SER A 230 41.85 17.90 -3.65
#